data_7942bc32a755a0ceb752849011738ec4
#
_entry.id   7942bc32a755a0ceb752849011738ec4
#
_cell.length_a   1.000
_cell.length_b   1.000
_cell.length_c   1.000
_cell.angle_alpha   90.00
_cell.angle_beta   90.00
_cell.angle_gamma   90.00
#
_symmetry.space_group_name_H-M   'P 1'
#
loop_
_entity.id
_entity.type
_entity.pdbx_description
1 polymer ?
#
loop_
_entity_poly.entity_id
_entity_poly.type
_entity_poly.pdbx_seq_one_letter_code
_entity_poly.pdbx_strand_id
1 'polypeptide(L)'
;MAMSAGTSGGVKASPNVTPMIDVMLVLLIIFMLVIPAITAGFQAIPPMGTNLKPHPEEDQDQVLGIDAKGQYYLNKKAIPNAELGARLNQIFENRETDRLLYVKAHKDLQYGKVLDALDIAAHNHVTTTGMITDQRPGTVSAVQADNLFNAPTAPAGGKK
;
A
#
# COMPACT_ATOMS: atom_id res chain seq x y z
N MET A 1 65.06 51.51 11.41
CA MET A 1 64.77 50.29 10.59
C MET A 1 63.45 49.72 10.99
N ALA A 2 62.45 50.02 10.24
CA ALA A 2 61.05 49.49 10.48
C ALA A 2 60.81 48.32 9.55
N MET A 3 60.67 47.10 10.13
CA MET A 3 60.29 45.90 9.37
C MET A 3 58.77 45.93 9.15
N SER A 4 58.39 46.07 7.89
CA SER A 4 57.00 45.92 7.44
C SER A 4 56.61 44.45 7.51
N ALA A 5 55.64 44.11 8.36
CA ALA A 5 55.02 42.81 8.42
C ALA A 5 54.11 42.60 7.18
N GLY A 6 54.49 41.66 6.31
CA GLY A 6 53.71 41.31 5.14
C GLY A 6 52.40 40.65 5.54
N THR A 7 51.29 41.25 5.06
CA THR A 7 49.93 40.68 5.18
C THR A 7 49.86 39.43 4.30
N SER A 8 49.79 38.25 4.92
CA SER A 8 49.49 37.01 4.20
C SER A 8 48.05 37.05 3.70
N GLY A 9 47.88 37.38 2.43
CA GLY A 9 46.62 37.26 1.73
C GLY A 9 46.22 35.80 1.62
N GLY A 10 45.42 35.33 2.57
CA GLY A 10 44.81 33.98 2.49
C GLY A 10 43.93 33.90 1.25
N VAL A 11 44.21 32.96 0.35
CA VAL A 11 43.37 32.63 -0.78
C VAL A 11 42.03 32.14 -0.23
N LYS A 12 41.00 33.00 -0.28
CA LYS A 12 39.62 32.58 0.00
C LYS A 12 39.16 31.72 -1.19
N ALA A 13 39.35 30.43 -1.12
CA ALA A 13 38.72 29.50 -2.03
C ALA A 13 37.22 29.42 -1.68
N SER A 14 36.41 30.27 -2.31
CA SER A 14 34.97 30.09 -2.26
C SER A 14 34.61 28.88 -3.14
N PRO A 15 34.00 27.85 -2.60
CA PRO A 15 33.62 26.66 -3.38
C PRO A 15 32.63 27.10 -4.45
N ASN A 16 32.90 26.72 -5.69
CA ASN A 16 31.96 26.94 -6.77
C ASN A 16 30.74 26.03 -6.58
N VAL A 17 29.60 26.60 -6.15
CA VAL A 17 28.37 25.87 -5.86
C VAL A 17 27.56 25.50 -7.10
N THR A 18 27.94 26.04 -8.28
CA THR A 18 27.21 25.83 -9.52
C THR A 18 27.10 24.34 -9.90
N PRO A 19 28.17 23.51 -9.85
CA PRO A 19 28.04 22.09 -10.14
C PRO A 19 27.14 21.36 -9.13
N MET A 20 27.10 21.81 -7.90
CA MET A 20 26.31 21.22 -6.83
C MET A 20 24.83 21.53 -7.00
N ILE A 21 24.50 22.76 -7.42
CA ILE A 21 23.13 23.20 -7.73
C ILE A 21 22.60 22.45 -8.95
N ASP A 22 23.39 22.24 -9.97
CA ASP A 22 22.99 21.49 -11.17
C ASP A 22 22.59 20.06 -10.85
N VAL A 23 23.40 19.35 -10.06
CA VAL A 23 23.05 18.00 -9.59
C VAL A 23 21.77 18.00 -8.76
N MET A 24 21.59 18.97 -7.87
CA MET A 24 20.37 19.08 -7.07
C MET A 24 19.13 19.36 -7.92
N LEU A 25 19.23 20.21 -8.94
CA LEU A 25 18.13 20.49 -9.86
C LEU A 25 17.76 19.28 -10.70
N VAL A 26 18.75 18.56 -11.21
CA VAL A 26 18.51 17.32 -11.98
C VAL A 26 17.84 16.26 -11.13
N LEU A 27 18.30 16.05 -9.89
CA LEU A 27 17.66 15.13 -8.95
C LEU A 27 16.24 15.55 -8.61
N LEU A 28 15.99 16.85 -8.41
CA LEU A 28 14.65 17.39 -8.14
C LEU A 28 13.68 17.07 -9.30
N ILE A 29 14.11 17.29 -10.54
CA ILE A 29 13.29 17.01 -11.73
C ILE A 29 13.03 15.52 -11.86
N ILE A 30 14.04 14.67 -11.63
CA ILE A 30 13.88 13.22 -11.67
C ILE A 30 12.85 12.78 -10.61
N PHE A 31 12.96 13.23 -9.38
CA PHE A 31 11.98 12.90 -8.33
C PHE A 31 10.58 13.43 -8.66
N MET A 32 10.48 14.64 -9.22
CA MET A 32 9.18 15.21 -9.60
C MET A 32 8.48 14.39 -10.69
N LEU A 33 9.23 13.78 -11.61
CA LEU A 33 8.68 12.93 -12.67
C LEU A 33 8.42 11.49 -12.22
N VAL A 34 9.26 10.93 -11.34
CA VAL A 34 9.18 9.53 -10.90
C VAL A 34 8.06 9.32 -9.88
N ILE A 35 7.84 10.26 -8.95
CA ILE A 35 6.81 10.12 -7.91
C ILE A 35 5.40 9.90 -8.48
N PRO A 36 4.88 10.68 -9.46
CA PRO A 36 3.57 10.40 -10.04
C PRO A 36 3.49 9.05 -10.76
N ALA A 37 4.59 8.61 -11.39
CA ALA A 37 4.61 7.32 -12.07
C ALA A 37 4.50 6.14 -11.13
N ILE A 38 5.06 6.24 -9.93
CA ILE A 38 4.97 5.20 -8.89
C ILE A 38 3.58 5.17 -8.25
N THR A 39 2.93 6.33 -8.09
CA THR A 39 1.60 6.44 -7.48
C THR A 39 0.45 6.15 -8.43
N ALA A 40 0.69 6.02 -9.73
CA ALA A 40 -0.31 5.63 -10.73
C ALA A 40 -0.81 4.17 -10.59
N GLY A 41 -0.44 3.47 -9.49
CA GLY A 41 -0.90 2.14 -9.15
C GLY A 41 -2.39 2.10 -8.75
N PHE A 42 -2.83 0.91 -8.39
CA PHE A 42 -4.19 0.60 -7.95
C PHE A 42 -4.70 1.56 -6.85
N GLN A 43 -5.75 2.29 -7.14
CA GLN A 43 -6.44 3.17 -6.21
C GLN A 43 -7.90 2.71 -6.06
N ALA A 44 -8.16 1.90 -5.05
CA ALA A 44 -9.52 1.65 -4.60
C ALA A 44 -9.70 2.19 -3.19
N ILE A 45 -10.72 3.02 -3.01
CA ILE A 45 -11.21 3.43 -1.71
C ILE A 45 -12.20 2.35 -1.26
N PRO A 46 -11.87 1.51 -0.27
CA PRO A 46 -12.77 0.44 0.16
C PRO A 46 -14.00 1.01 0.88
N PRO A 47 -15.08 0.24 0.97
CA PRO A 47 -16.23 0.60 1.79
C PRO A 47 -15.88 0.59 3.28
N MET A 48 -16.64 1.32 4.09
CA MET A 48 -16.45 1.39 5.52
C MET A 48 -17.28 0.31 6.23
N GLY A 49 -16.63 -0.42 7.14
CA GLY A 49 -17.27 -1.40 8.03
C GLY A 49 -17.18 -0.98 9.50
N THR A 50 -17.96 -1.64 10.36
CA THR A 50 -17.95 -1.40 11.82
C THR A 50 -17.28 -2.51 12.59
N ASN A 51 -17.38 -3.76 12.11
CA ASN A 51 -16.85 -4.94 12.78
C ASN A 51 -15.74 -5.53 11.89
N LEU A 52 -14.56 -4.96 11.97
CA LEU A 52 -13.41 -5.44 11.19
C LEU A 52 -12.51 -6.30 12.07
N LYS A 53 -12.06 -7.42 11.49
CA LYS A 53 -10.99 -8.22 12.07
C LYS A 53 -9.67 -7.69 11.51
N PRO A 54 -8.79 -7.15 12.37
CA PRO A 54 -7.47 -6.73 11.90
C PRO A 54 -6.69 -7.96 11.40
N HIS A 55 -6.11 -7.83 10.22
CA HIS A 55 -5.22 -8.82 9.64
C HIS A 55 -3.93 -8.11 9.23
N PRO A 56 -2.78 -8.43 9.82
CA PRO A 56 -1.51 -7.91 9.35
C PRO A 56 -1.25 -8.41 7.93
N GLU A 57 -0.82 -7.52 7.03
CA GLU A 57 -0.44 -7.91 5.67
C GLU A 57 0.75 -8.87 5.73
N GLU A 58 0.59 -10.06 5.18
CA GLU A 58 1.66 -11.04 5.03
C GLU A 58 2.16 -11.04 3.58
N ASP A 59 3.45 -11.29 3.37
CA ASP A 59 4.06 -11.27 2.03
C ASP A 59 3.45 -12.32 1.07
N GLN A 60 2.80 -13.34 1.63
CA GLN A 60 2.15 -14.42 0.86
C GLN A 60 0.71 -14.13 0.50
N ASP A 61 0.11 -13.09 1.06
CA ASP A 61 -1.27 -12.72 0.83
C ASP A 61 -1.49 -12.31 -0.63
N GLN A 62 -2.53 -12.86 -1.22
CA GLN A 62 -2.95 -12.47 -2.56
C GLN A 62 -4.09 -11.47 -2.46
N VAL A 63 -3.89 -10.28 -3.02
CA VAL A 63 -4.88 -9.21 -2.97
C VAL A 63 -5.38 -8.91 -4.38
N LEU A 64 -6.68 -9.15 -4.59
CA LEU A 64 -7.41 -8.73 -5.78
C LEU A 64 -8.03 -7.36 -5.55
N GLY A 65 -7.55 -6.37 -6.25
CA GLY A 65 -8.12 -5.04 -6.29
C GLY A 65 -9.11 -4.87 -7.43
N ILE A 66 -10.22 -4.15 -7.20
CA ILE A 66 -11.17 -3.78 -8.25
C ILE A 66 -11.40 -2.27 -8.15
N ASP A 67 -11.06 -1.54 -9.20
CA ASP A 67 -11.25 -0.09 -9.23
C ASP A 67 -12.71 0.31 -9.52
N ALA A 68 -12.99 1.61 -9.48
CA ALA A 68 -14.33 2.14 -9.76
C ALA A 68 -14.85 1.83 -11.19
N LYS A 69 -13.94 1.51 -12.12
CA LYS A 69 -14.26 1.17 -13.50
C LYS A 69 -14.49 -0.34 -13.71
N GLY A 70 -14.18 -1.16 -12.68
CA GLY A 70 -14.23 -2.62 -12.76
C GLY A 70 -12.98 -3.26 -13.37
N GLN A 71 -11.86 -2.54 -13.40
CA GLN A 71 -10.58 -3.08 -13.80
C GLN A 71 -9.98 -3.89 -12.64
N TYR A 72 -9.44 -5.07 -12.94
CA TYR A 72 -8.81 -5.94 -11.95
C TYR A 72 -7.31 -5.64 -11.77
N TYR A 73 -6.88 -5.73 -10.54
CA TYR A 73 -5.48 -5.58 -10.13
C TYR A 73 -5.12 -6.73 -9.18
N LEU A 74 -4.12 -7.51 -9.52
CA LEU A 74 -3.61 -8.55 -8.62
C LEU A 74 -2.27 -8.08 -8.03
N ASN A 75 -2.19 -8.01 -6.72
CA ASN A 75 -1.02 -7.52 -6.00
C ASN A 75 -0.53 -6.15 -6.54
N LYS A 76 -1.47 -5.22 -6.72
CA LYS A 76 -1.26 -3.85 -7.23
C LYS A 76 -0.88 -3.77 -8.72
N LYS A 77 -0.79 -4.88 -9.45
CA LYS A 77 -0.52 -4.91 -10.89
C LYS A 77 -1.83 -5.04 -11.66
N ALA A 78 -2.05 -4.18 -12.66
CA ALA A 78 -3.21 -4.28 -13.53
C ALA A 78 -3.18 -5.58 -14.35
N ILE A 79 -4.33 -6.26 -14.42
CA ILE A 79 -4.50 -7.49 -15.19
C ILE A 79 -5.70 -7.31 -16.11
N PRO A 80 -5.63 -7.73 -17.39
CA PRO A 80 -6.81 -7.81 -18.24
C PRO A 80 -7.90 -8.66 -17.57
N ASN A 81 -9.13 -8.19 -17.59
CA ASN A 81 -10.23 -8.87 -16.91
C ASN A 81 -10.44 -10.33 -17.38
N ALA A 82 -10.12 -10.61 -18.65
CA ALA A 82 -10.21 -11.96 -19.21
C ALA A 82 -9.11 -12.91 -18.69
N GLU A 83 -8.00 -12.39 -18.19
CA GLU A 83 -6.86 -13.20 -17.72
C GLU A 83 -6.93 -13.50 -16.22
N LEU A 84 -7.85 -12.91 -15.47
CA LEU A 84 -7.93 -13.07 -14.01
C LEU A 84 -8.00 -14.53 -13.60
N GLY A 85 -8.91 -15.32 -14.22
CA GLY A 85 -9.05 -16.74 -13.90
C GLY A 85 -7.77 -17.54 -14.12
N ALA A 86 -7.13 -17.36 -15.28
CA ALA A 86 -5.87 -18.06 -15.57
C ALA A 86 -4.76 -17.70 -14.58
N ARG A 87 -4.67 -16.45 -14.15
CA ARG A 87 -3.70 -16.00 -13.14
C ARG A 87 -3.98 -16.57 -11.76
N LEU A 88 -5.24 -16.59 -11.33
CA LEU A 88 -5.62 -17.19 -10.05
C LEU A 88 -5.35 -18.70 -10.07
N ASN A 89 -5.70 -19.39 -11.14
CA ASN A 89 -5.40 -20.80 -11.30
C ASN A 89 -3.89 -21.06 -11.14
N GLN A 90 -3.05 -20.34 -11.88
CA GLN A 90 -1.58 -20.49 -11.79
C GLN A 90 -1.03 -20.30 -10.37
N ILE A 91 -1.63 -19.40 -9.58
CA ILE A 91 -1.17 -19.12 -8.21
C ILE A 91 -1.66 -20.18 -7.23
N PHE A 92 -2.93 -20.61 -7.34
CA PHE A 92 -3.58 -21.45 -6.35
C PHE A 92 -3.59 -22.94 -6.68
N GLU A 93 -3.29 -23.35 -7.92
CA GLU A 93 -3.23 -24.75 -8.34
C GLU A 93 -2.21 -25.56 -7.50
N ASN A 94 -1.03 -24.99 -7.25
CA ASN A 94 0.06 -25.64 -6.53
C ASN A 94 0.02 -25.39 -4.99
N ARG A 95 -0.99 -24.67 -4.48
CA ARG A 95 -1.15 -24.43 -3.05
C ARG A 95 -2.10 -25.46 -2.45
N GLU A 96 -1.62 -26.29 -1.54
CA GLU A 96 -2.46 -27.25 -0.80
C GLU A 96 -3.17 -26.59 0.38
N THR A 97 -2.52 -25.59 1.00
CA THR A 97 -3.03 -24.81 2.12
C THR A 97 -3.08 -23.33 1.74
N ASP A 98 -3.82 -22.53 2.50
CA ASP A 98 -3.93 -21.07 2.37
C ASP A 98 -4.39 -20.58 0.99
N ARG A 99 -5.48 -21.19 0.50
CA ARG A 99 -6.18 -20.73 -0.70
C ARG A 99 -7.10 -19.54 -0.39
N LEU A 100 -6.51 -18.54 0.27
CA LEU A 100 -7.18 -17.31 0.70
C LEU A 100 -6.87 -16.18 -0.28
N LEU A 101 -7.91 -15.51 -0.75
CA LEU A 101 -7.82 -14.33 -1.61
C LEU A 101 -8.46 -13.14 -0.91
N TYR A 102 -7.72 -12.07 -0.70
CA TYR A 102 -8.26 -10.82 -0.22
C TYR A 102 -8.81 -10.00 -1.38
N VAL A 103 -10.01 -9.47 -1.24
CA VAL A 103 -10.67 -8.65 -2.26
C VAL A 103 -10.85 -7.24 -1.74
N LYS A 104 -10.27 -6.27 -2.44
CA LYS A 104 -10.40 -4.84 -2.19
C LYS A 104 -11.16 -4.18 -3.33
N ALA A 105 -12.43 -3.91 -3.16
CA ALA A 105 -13.27 -3.26 -4.16
C ALA A 105 -13.45 -1.77 -3.85
N HIS A 106 -13.60 -0.94 -4.89
CA HIS A 106 -13.94 0.47 -4.72
C HIS A 106 -15.39 0.60 -4.22
N LYS A 107 -15.62 1.52 -3.28
CA LYS A 107 -16.93 1.74 -2.63
C LYS A 107 -18.08 2.03 -3.59
N ASP A 108 -17.80 2.70 -4.72
CA ASP A 108 -18.79 3.10 -5.72
C ASP A 108 -18.96 2.05 -6.84
N LEU A 109 -18.30 0.88 -6.72
CA LEU A 109 -18.42 -0.19 -7.68
C LEU A 109 -19.77 -0.89 -7.54
N GLN A 110 -20.38 -1.26 -8.67
CA GLN A 110 -21.58 -2.09 -8.65
C GLN A 110 -21.30 -3.45 -8.00
N TYR A 111 -22.18 -3.86 -7.09
CA TYR A 111 -22.06 -5.13 -6.37
C TYR A 111 -21.95 -6.35 -7.30
N GLY A 112 -22.66 -6.34 -8.45
CA GLY A 112 -22.56 -7.40 -9.45
C GLY A 112 -21.13 -7.65 -9.94
N LYS A 113 -20.32 -6.59 -10.10
CA LYS A 113 -18.91 -6.74 -10.51
C LYS A 113 -18.05 -7.41 -9.45
N VAL A 114 -18.38 -7.21 -8.18
CA VAL A 114 -17.71 -7.91 -7.09
C VAL A 114 -18.11 -9.38 -7.09
N LEU A 115 -19.39 -9.68 -7.31
CA LEU A 115 -19.86 -11.07 -7.43
C LEU A 115 -19.21 -11.79 -8.61
N ASP A 116 -19.11 -11.16 -9.78
CA ASP A 116 -18.42 -11.72 -10.95
C ASP A 116 -16.96 -12.10 -10.61
N ALA A 117 -16.26 -11.22 -9.87
CA ALA A 117 -14.89 -11.47 -9.46
C ALA A 117 -14.78 -12.63 -8.45
N LEU A 118 -15.71 -12.73 -7.50
CA LEU A 118 -15.78 -13.82 -6.54
C LEU A 118 -16.11 -15.16 -7.21
N ASP A 119 -17.00 -15.15 -8.21
CA ASP A 119 -17.33 -16.35 -8.98
C ASP A 119 -16.12 -16.85 -9.77
N ILE A 120 -15.40 -15.94 -10.45
CA ILE A 120 -14.14 -16.29 -11.11
C ILE A 120 -13.15 -16.88 -10.10
N ALA A 121 -13.01 -16.30 -8.90
CA ALA A 121 -12.10 -16.80 -7.88
C ALA A 121 -12.49 -18.20 -7.40
N ALA A 122 -13.77 -18.45 -7.13
CA ALA A 122 -14.29 -19.74 -6.69
C ALA A 122 -14.04 -20.87 -7.70
N HIS A 123 -14.15 -20.55 -9.00
CA HIS A 123 -13.85 -21.52 -10.07
C HIS A 123 -12.36 -21.77 -10.29
N ASN A 124 -11.46 -20.97 -9.68
CA ASN A 124 -10.02 -21.07 -9.85
C ASN A 124 -9.28 -21.37 -8.53
N HIS A 125 -9.73 -22.40 -7.82
CA HIS A 125 -9.11 -22.98 -6.62
C HIS A 125 -9.03 -22.05 -5.37
N VAL A 126 -9.69 -20.91 -5.36
CA VAL A 126 -9.81 -20.07 -4.16
C VAL A 126 -10.89 -20.68 -3.26
N THR A 127 -10.52 -21.06 -2.03
CA THR A 127 -11.47 -21.67 -1.07
C THR A 127 -12.07 -20.64 -0.12
N THR A 128 -11.33 -19.61 0.19
CA THR A 128 -11.76 -18.58 1.14
C THR A 128 -11.47 -17.19 0.56
N THR A 129 -12.41 -16.28 0.72
CA THR A 129 -12.24 -14.89 0.32
C THR A 129 -12.40 -13.98 1.53
N GLY A 130 -11.47 -13.04 1.70
CA GLY A 130 -11.52 -11.97 2.70
C GLY A 130 -11.82 -10.63 2.03
N MET A 131 -12.83 -9.90 2.53
CA MET A 131 -13.12 -8.55 2.01
C MET A 131 -12.34 -7.50 2.79
N ILE A 132 -11.54 -6.68 2.11
CA ILE A 132 -10.82 -5.56 2.73
C ILE A 132 -11.76 -4.36 2.79
N THR A 133 -11.97 -3.85 4.00
CA THR A 133 -12.80 -2.66 4.27
C THR A 133 -12.08 -1.74 5.26
N ASP A 134 -12.38 -0.46 5.22
CA ASP A 134 -11.84 0.51 6.18
C ASP A 134 -12.72 0.59 7.43
N GLN A 135 -12.09 0.78 8.60
CA GLN A 135 -12.83 0.98 9.86
C GLN A 135 -13.54 2.33 9.82
N ARG A 136 -14.83 2.32 10.15
CA ARG A 136 -15.59 3.57 10.30
C ARG A 136 -15.01 4.39 11.46
N PRO A 137 -14.66 5.67 11.26
CA PRO A 137 -14.14 6.51 12.32
C PRO A 137 -15.06 6.56 13.54
N GLY A 138 -14.49 6.45 14.75
CA GLY A 138 -15.23 6.51 16.00
C GLY A 138 -15.99 5.23 16.37
N THR A 139 -15.82 4.13 15.64
CA THR A 139 -16.42 2.83 15.97
C THR A 139 -15.35 1.81 16.35
N VAL A 140 -15.72 0.92 17.27
CA VAL A 140 -14.91 -0.24 17.67
C VAL A 140 -15.71 -1.48 17.33
N SER A 141 -15.04 -2.56 16.91
CA SER A 141 -15.73 -3.81 16.63
C SER A 141 -16.50 -4.30 17.86
N ALA A 142 -17.76 -4.66 17.68
CA ALA A 142 -18.58 -5.26 18.73
C ALA A 142 -18.16 -6.71 19.02
N VAL A 143 -17.37 -7.31 18.14
CA VAL A 143 -16.84 -8.67 18.32
C VAL A 143 -15.58 -8.60 19.18
N GLN A 144 -15.68 -9.14 20.40
CA GLN A 144 -14.62 -9.02 21.42
C GLN A 144 -13.29 -9.66 20.98
N ALA A 145 -13.34 -10.70 20.17
CA ALA A 145 -12.15 -11.37 19.62
C ALA A 145 -11.38 -10.50 18.61
N ASP A 146 -12.04 -9.57 17.93
CA ASP A 146 -11.41 -8.70 16.92
C ASP A 146 -10.67 -7.52 17.55
N ASN A 147 -10.93 -7.23 18.84
CA ASN A 147 -10.31 -6.11 19.56
C ASN A 147 -8.98 -6.47 20.24
N LEU A 148 -8.53 -7.72 20.16
CA LEU A 148 -7.31 -8.19 20.83
C LEU A 148 -6.04 -7.47 20.34
N PHE A 149 -6.04 -6.96 19.11
CA PHE A 149 -4.91 -6.22 18.54
C PHE A 149 -5.01 -4.70 18.71
N ASN A 150 -6.20 -4.19 19.06
CA ASN A 150 -6.48 -2.76 19.27
C ASN A 150 -6.83 -2.41 20.71
N ALA A 151 -6.65 -3.34 21.65
CA ALA A 151 -6.85 -3.03 23.07
C ALA A 151 -5.88 -1.90 23.45
N PRO A 152 -6.38 -0.72 23.89
CA PRO A 152 -5.50 0.26 24.50
C PRO A 152 -4.84 -0.45 25.68
N THR A 153 -3.52 -0.43 25.75
CA THR A 153 -2.77 -0.93 26.91
C THR A 153 -3.38 -0.28 28.14
N ALA A 154 -4.13 -1.07 28.91
CA ALA A 154 -4.70 -0.62 30.15
C ALA A 154 -3.54 -0.07 31.02
N PRO A 155 -3.67 1.12 31.61
CA PRO A 155 -2.64 1.63 32.50
C PRO A 155 -2.50 0.62 33.65
N ALA A 156 -1.26 0.16 33.86
CA ALA A 156 -0.92 -0.76 34.93
C ALA A 156 -1.51 -0.22 36.25
N GLY A 157 -2.53 -0.89 36.73
CA GLY A 157 -3.22 -0.51 37.97
C GLY A 157 -2.23 -0.50 39.10
N GLY A 158 -2.00 0.69 39.67
CA GLY A 158 -1.27 0.86 40.91
C GLY A 158 -1.93 0.03 42.03
N LYS A 159 -1.16 -0.89 42.56
CA LYS A 159 -1.51 -1.54 43.82
C LYS A 159 -1.47 -0.48 44.94
N LYS A 160 -2.56 -0.32 45.65
CA LYS A 160 -2.54 0.16 47.04
C LYS A 160 -2.17 -1.00 47.94
#